data_4ef4fe905ce9745d5bd29f8e71563366
#
_entry.id   4ef4fe905ce9745d5bd29f8e71563366
#
_cell.length_a   1.000
_cell.length_b   1.000
_cell.length_c   1.000
_cell.angle_alpha   90.00
_cell.angle_beta   90.00
_cell.angle_gamma   90.00
#
_symmetry.space_group_name_H-M   'P 1'
#
loop_
_entity.id
_entity.type
_entity.pdbx_description
1 polymer ?
#
loop_
_entity_poly.entity_id
_entity_poly.type
_entity_poly.pdbx_seq_one_letter_code
_entity_poly.pdbx_strand_id
1 'polypeptide(L)'
;MLIKNVLSKLTKKRPDALIVMLICAVILAILIPARGTFADWFSTGTKFAVALLFYLYGARLSTAEAIRGLTHWRLHLMILSCTFVLFPLVGLALSPLRLVLGDGLYMGILFLTFVPSTVQASIAFTSIAGGNVAAAIVSASLSSIVGVVATPLLAMM
;
A
#
# COMPACT_ATOMS: atom_id res chain seq x y z
N MET A 1 39.93 -2.72 -0.18
CA MET A 1 39.40 -3.22 1.12
C MET A 1 37.96 -2.78 1.36
N LEU A 2 37.53 -1.58 0.96
CA LEU A 2 36.17 -1.05 1.10
C LEU A 2 35.10 -1.80 0.31
N ILE A 3 35.39 -2.23 -0.92
CA ILE A 3 34.43 -2.91 -1.81
C ILE A 3 34.06 -4.30 -1.27
N LYS A 4 35.02 -5.05 -0.69
CA LYS A 4 34.75 -6.35 -0.03
C LYS A 4 33.82 -6.21 1.18
N ASN A 5 33.93 -5.13 1.96
CA ASN A 5 33.07 -4.88 3.12
C ASN A 5 31.66 -4.44 2.71
N VAL A 6 31.49 -3.75 1.59
CA VAL A 6 30.17 -3.39 1.04
C VAL A 6 29.48 -4.62 0.46
N LEU A 7 30.20 -5.45 -0.30
CA LEU A 7 29.65 -6.72 -0.84
C LEU A 7 29.29 -7.70 0.28
N SER A 8 30.09 -7.81 1.35
CA SER A 8 29.77 -8.72 2.47
C SER A 8 28.58 -8.25 3.30
N LYS A 9 28.28 -6.94 3.34
CA LYS A 9 27.07 -6.40 3.95
C LYS A 9 25.81 -6.63 3.09
N LEU A 10 25.96 -6.65 1.77
CA LEU A 10 24.86 -6.94 0.83
C LEU A 10 24.52 -8.43 0.78
N THR A 11 25.50 -9.30 0.92
CA THR A 11 25.28 -10.77 0.93
C THR A 11 24.78 -11.32 2.27
N LYS A 12 24.86 -10.56 3.36
CA LYS A 12 24.39 -10.99 4.69
C LYS A 12 22.92 -10.61 5.00
N LYS A 13 22.25 -9.90 4.08
CA LYS A 13 20.82 -9.67 4.18
C LYS A 13 20.12 -10.90 3.61
N ARG A 14 19.71 -11.84 4.49
CA ARG A 14 18.76 -12.90 4.11
C ARG A 14 17.61 -12.19 3.39
N PRO A 15 17.20 -12.63 2.19
CA PRO A 15 16.06 -12.03 1.52
C PRO A 15 14.89 -12.05 2.51
N ASP A 16 14.23 -10.91 2.65
CA ASP A 16 13.14 -10.76 3.61
C ASP A 16 12.14 -11.87 3.32
N ALA A 17 11.83 -12.69 4.33
CA ALA A 17 10.95 -13.84 4.15
C ALA A 17 9.64 -13.44 3.47
N LEU A 18 9.19 -12.20 3.69
CA LEU A 18 8.01 -11.61 3.06
C LEU A 18 8.19 -11.47 1.53
N ILE A 19 9.36 -11.00 1.08
CA ILE A 19 9.66 -10.84 -0.36
C ILE A 19 9.71 -12.20 -1.04
N VAL A 20 10.38 -13.18 -0.41
CA VAL A 20 10.46 -14.54 -0.95
C VAL A 20 9.07 -15.17 -1.04
N MET A 21 8.26 -15.06 0.01
CA MET A 21 6.88 -15.58 0.01
C MET A 21 6.01 -14.91 -1.05
N LEU A 22 6.18 -13.59 -1.27
CA LEU A 22 5.44 -12.85 -2.29
C LEU A 22 5.81 -13.30 -3.70
N ILE A 23 7.11 -13.46 -3.98
CA ILE A 23 7.58 -13.98 -5.27
C ILE A 23 7.07 -15.40 -5.49
N CYS A 24 7.17 -16.28 -4.49
CA CYS A 24 6.64 -17.63 -4.57
C CYS A 24 5.14 -17.65 -4.82
N ALA A 25 4.36 -16.78 -4.17
CA ALA A 25 2.92 -16.66 -4.37
C ALA A 25 2.58 -16.21 -5.80
N VAL A 26 3.33 -15.25 -6.36
CA VAL A 26 3.15 -14.80 -7.75
C VAL A 26 3.46 -15.92 -8.73
N ILE A 27 4.59 -16.64 -8.55
CA ILE A 27 4.95 -17.77 -9.39
C ILE A 27 3.86 -18.86 -9.33
N LEU A 28 3.39 -19.18 -8.13
CA LEU A 28 2.33 -20.17 -7.92
C LEU A 28 1.02 -19.76 -8.62
N ALA A 29 0.64 -18.48 -8.54
CA ALA A 29 -0.55 -17.94 -9.19
C ALA A 29 -0.46 -18.01 -10.73
N ILE A 30 0.74 -17.86 -11.29
CA ILE A 30 0.97 -17.99 -12.75
C ILE A 30 0.91 -19.46 -13.17
N LEU A 31 1.50 -20.38 -12.38
CA LEU A 31 1.54 -21.80 -12.69
C LEU A 31 0.19 -22.49 -12.50
N ILE A 32 -0.57 -22.09 -11.49
CA ILE A 32 -1.87 -22.68 -11.11
C ILE A 32 -2.90 -21.55 -11.01
N PRO A 33 -3.37 -21.00 -12.15
CA PRO A 33 -4.39 -19.96 -12.10
C PRO A 33 -5.71 -20.52 -11.57
N ALA A 34 -6.22 -19.92 -10.50
CA ALA A 34 -7.54 -20.27 -9.98
C ALA A 34 -8.61 -19.94 -11.02
N ARG A 35 -9.42 -20.97 -11.42
CA ARG A 35 -10.47 -20.82 -12.42
C ARG A 35 -11.79 -21.42 -11.94
N GLY A 36 -12.90 -20.88 -12.43
CA GLY A 36 -14.24 -21.39 -12.10
C GLY A 36 -14.59 -21.28 -10.62
N THR A 37 -15.37 -22.21 -10.12
CA THR A 37 -15.86 -22.25 -8.72
C THR A 37 -14.75 -22.21 -7.68
N PHE A 38 -13.56 -22.73 -7.99
CA PHE A 38 -12.40 -22.65 -7.11
C PHE A 38 -11.92 -21.20 -6.93
N ALA A 39 -11.96 -20.38 -7.98
CA ALA A 39 -11.61 -18.95 -7.87
C ALA A 39 -12.58 -18.19 -6.96
N ASP A 40 -13.87 -18.51 -6.99
CA ASP A 40 -14.88 -17.87 -6.14
C ASP A 40 -14.68 -18.22 -4.67
N TRP A 41 -14.42 -19.50 -4.36
CA TRP A 41 -14.08 -19.94 -3.00
C TRP A 41 -12.79 -19.29 -2.49
N PHE A 42 -11.77 -19.23 -3.32
CA PHE A 42 -10.49 -18.61 -2.98
C PHE A 42 -10.64 -17.10 -2.75
N SER A 43 -11.42 -16.41 -3.61
CA SER A 43 -11.74 -14.99 -3.44
C SER A 43 -12.48 -14.72 -2.13
N THR A 44 -13.47 -15.54 -1.80
CA THR A 44 -14.22 -15.44 -0.55
C THR A 44 -13.32 -15.69 0.66
N GLY A 45 -12.47 -16.72 0.61
CA GLY A 45 -11.47 -17.00 1.65
C GLY A 45 -10.50 -15.85 1.86
N THR A 46 -10.04 -15.21 0.77
CA THR A 46 -9.16 -14.03 0.84
C THR A 46 -9.85 -12.85 1.53
N LYS A 47 -11.13 -12.59 1.25
CA LYS A 47 -11.90 -11.53 1.93
C LYS A 47 -11.96 -11.77 3.44
N PHE A 48 -12.23 -13.01 3.86
CA PHE A 48 -12.23 -13.37 5.27
C PHE A 48 -10.84 -13.25 5.92
N ALA A 49 -9.78 -13.68 5.22
CA ALA A 49 -8.41 -13.55 5.71
C ALA A 49 -8.00 -12.09 5.88
N VAL A 50 -8.36 -11.22 4.94
CA VAL A 50 -8.11 -9.77 5.03
C VAL A 50 -8.92 -9.16 6.17
N ALA A 51 -10.20 -9.51 6.33
CA ALA A 51 -11.02 -9.03 7.42
C ALA A 51 -10.45 -9.45 8.79
N LEU A 52 -10.04 -10.70 8.94
CA LEU A 52 -9.39 -11.21 10.13
C LEU A 52 -8.09 -10.48 10.44
N LEU A 53 -7.28 -10.20 9.42
CA LEU A 53 -6.02 -9.48 9.55
C LEU A 53 -6.25 -8.06 10.07
N PHE A 54 -7.22 -7.33 9.52
CA PHE A 54 -7.59 -6.00 10.02
C PHE A 54 -8.15 -6.04 11.44
N TYR A 55 -8.96 -7.05 11.76
CA TYR A 55 -9.45 -7.26 13.13
C TYR A 55 -8.29 -7.46 14.12
N LEU A 56 -7.32 -8.30 13.78
CA LEU A 56 -6.15 -8.54 14.63
C LEU A 56 -5.26 -7.29 14.78
N TYR A 57 -5.11 -6.48 13.73
CA TYR A 57 -4.41 -5.20 13.83
C TYR A 57 -5.15 -4.23 14.75
N GLY A 58 -6.48 -4.11 14.60
CA GLY A 58 -7.30 -3.28 15.48
C GLY A 58 -7.26 -3.74 16.94
N ALA A 59 -7.32 -5.04 17.17
CA ALA A 59 -7.27 -5.61 18.52
C ALA A 59 -5.92 -5.41 19.24
N ARG A 60 -4.83 -5.29 18.48
CA ARG A 60 -3.49 -5.02 19.02
C ARG A 60 -3.23 -3.54 19.28
N LEU A 61 -4.00 -2.65 18.67
CA LEU A 61 -3.85 -1.21 18.85
C LEU A 61 -4.53 -0.79 20.15
N SER A 62 -3.76 -0.28 21.12
CA SER A 62 -4.35 0.27 22.34
C SER A 62 -5.11 1.56 22.01
N THR A 63 -6.25 1.78 22.68
CA THR A 63 -7.08 2.99 22.51
C THR A 63 -6.27 4.26 22.76
N ALA A 64 -5.35 4.21 23.74
CA ALA A 64 -4.48 5.34 24.07
C ALA A 64 -3.49 5.66 22.92
N GLU A 65 -2.94 4.63 22.26
CA GLU A 65 -2.07 4.81 21.09
C GLU A 65 -2.83 5.34 19.88
N ALA A 66 -4.07 4.87 19.67
CA ALA A 66 -4.94 5.38 18.61
C ALA A 66 -5.25 6.87 18.81
N ILE A 67 -5.61 7.28 20.05
CA ILE A 67 -5.88 8.68 20.38
C ILE A 67 -4.61 9.54 20.21
N ARG A 68 -3.45 9.07 20.69
CA ARG A 68 -2.18 9.76 20.48
C ARG A 68 -1.82 9.87 18.99
N GLY A 69 -2.11 8.82 18.21
CA GLY A 69 -1.97 8.85 16.75
C GLY A 69 -2.79 9.99 16.13
N LEU A 70 -4.04 10.16 16.52
CA LEU A 70 -4.94 11.22 16.04
C LEU A 70 -4.43 12.64 16.36
N THR A 71 -3.69 12.83 17.45
CA THR A 71 -3.21 14.15 17.87
C THR A 71 -2.23 14.77 16.87
N HIS A 72 -1.60 13.98 16.02
CA HIS A 72 -0.65 14.45 15.00
C HIS A 72 -1.35 14.93 13.71
N TRP A 73 -2.33 15.84 13.83
CA TRP A 73 -3.13 16.32 12.70
C TRP A 73 -2.32 16.86 11.52
N ARG A 74 -1.17 17.51 11.79
CA ARG A 74 -0.26 18.01 10.74
C ARG A 74 0.31 16.88 9.90
N LEU A 75 0.65 15.75 10.53
CA LEU A 75 1.13 14.56 9.84
C LEU A 75 0.03 13.99 8.94
N HIS A 76 -1.20 13.88 9.46
CA HIS A 76 -2.33 13.35 8.68
C HIS A 76 -2.68 14.27 7.51
N LEU A 77 -2.69 15.59 7.73
CA LEU A 77 -2.92 16.56 6.66
C LEU A 77 -1.86 16.47 5.57
N MET A 78 -0.58 16.35 5.96
CA MET A 78 0.53 16.20 5.01
C MET A 78 0.39 14.91 4.18
N ILE A 79 0.06 13.79 4.81
CA ILE A 79 -0.13 12.51 4.12
C ILE A 79 -1.33 12.57 3.17
N LEU A 80 -2.46 13.13 3.60
CA LEU A 80 -3.64 13.31 2.77
C LEU A 80 -3.37 14.23 1.58
N SER A 81 -2.66 15.34 1.80
CA SER A 81 -2.25 16.26 0.73
C SER A 81 -1.32 15.59 -0.27
N CYS A 82 -0.35 14.81 0.19
CA CYS A 82 0.49 14.02 -0.71
C CYS A 82 -0.34 13.02 -1.52
N THR A 83 -1.26 12.30 -0.87
CA THR A 83 -2.02 11.22 -1.51
C THR A 83 -3.06 11.76 -2.51
N PHE A 84 -3.83 12.80 -2.14
CA PHE A 84 -4.98 13.25 -2.93
C PHE A 84 -4.75 14.54 -3.71
N VAL A 85 -3.60 15.21 -3.53
CA VAL A 85 -3.23 16.39 -4.30
C VAL A 85 -1.95 16.14 -5.08
N LEU A 86 -0.84 15.80 -4.39
CA LEU A 86 0.46 15.65 -5.05
C LEU A 86 0.47 14.49 -6.06
N PHE A 87 0.01 13.29 -5.67
CA PHE A 87 -0.01 12.14 -6.57
C PHE A 87 -0.92 12.35 -7.78
N PRO A 88 -2.16 12.85 -7.68
CA PRO A 88 -2.98 13.22 -8.83
C PRO A 88 -2.29 14.25 -9.75
N LEU A 89 -1.66 15.28 -9.19
CA LEU A 89 -0.90 16.25 -9.98
C LEU A 89 0.27 15.63 -10.73
N VAL A 90 0.99 14.71 -10.09
CA VAL A 90 2.06 13.92 -10.75
C VAL A 90 1.46 13.06 -11.86
N GLY A 91 0.31 12.40 -11.63
CA GLY A 91 -0.39 11.63 -12.64
C GLY A 91 -0.76 12.47 -13.86
N LEU A 92 -1.28 13.67 -13.65
CA LEU A 92 -1.57 14.64 -14.72
C LEU A 92 -0.31 15.16 -15.42
N ALA A 93 0.76 15.43 -14.68
CA ALA A 93 2.05 15.84 -15.24
C ALA A 93 2.68 14.75 -16.12
N LEU A 94 2.36 13.48 -15.88
CA LEU A 94 2.76 12.35 -16.71
C LEU A 94 1.92 12.21 -17.99
N SER A 95 1.03 13.16 -18.32
CA SER A 95 0.21 13.14 -19.55
C SER A 95 1.01 12.93 -20.86
N PRO A 96 2.27 13.38 -21.03
CA PRO A 96 3.05 13.07 -22.23
C PRO A 96 3.29 11.55 -22.42
N LEU A 97 3.23 10.77 -21.35
CA LEU A 97 3.38 9.31 -21.38
C LEU A 97 2.27 8.61 -22.17
N ARG A 98 1.12 9.30 -22.35
CA ARG A 98 0.00 8.87 -23.17
C ARG A 98 0.41 8.61 -24.61
N LEU A 99 1.33 9.40 -25.16
CA LEU A 99 1.85 9.27 -26.53
C LEU A 99 2.64 7.97 -26.74
N VAL A 100 3.28 7.47 -25.67
CA VAL A 100 4.14 6.27 -25.72
C VAL A 100 3.38 5.02 -25.32
N LEU A 101 2.54 5.10 -24.29
CA LEU A 101 1.85 3.95 -23.69
C LEU A 101 0.44 3.72 -24.25
N GLY A 102 -0.13 4.70 -24.95
CA GLY A 102 -1.52 4.69 -25.38
C GLY A 102 -2.51 5.09 -24.29
N ASP A 103 -3.72 5.41 -24.69
CA ASP A 103 -4.77 5.97 -23.80
C ASP A 103 -5.16 5.03 -22.66
N GLY A 104 -5.36 3.75 -22.94
CA GLY A 104 -5.83 2.78 -21.95
C GLY A 104 -4.85 2.57 -20.80
N LEU A 105 -3.55 2.47 -21.11
CA LEU A 105 -2.53 2.26 -20.10
C LEU A 105 -2.29 3.52 -19.28
N TYR A 106 -2.30 4.69 -19.92
CA TYR A 106 -2.20 5.96 -19.23
C TYR A 106 -3.36 6.19 -18.26
N MET A 107 -4.60 5.88 -18.66
CA MET A 107 -5.77 5.97 -17.78
C MET A 107 -5.63 5.07 -16.54
N GLY A 108 -5.07 3.86 -16.71
CA GLY A 108 -4.76 2.97 -15.60
C GLY A 108 -3.73 3.56 -14.63
N ILE A 109 -2.66 4.18 -15.15
CA ILE A 109 -1.64 4.86 -14.35
C ILE A 109 -2.25 6.07 -13.63
N LEU A 110 -3.04 6.87 -14.32
CA LEU A 110 -3.73 8.01 -13.72
C LEU A 110 -4.66 7.57 -12.59
N PHE A 111 -5.46 6.52 -12.80
CA PHE A 111 -6.32 5.97 -11.76
C PHE A 111 -5.53 5.50 -10.52
N LEU A 112 -4.36 4.88 -10.72
CA LEU A 112 -3.48 4.50 -9.62
C LEU A 112 -3.05 5.68 -8.74
N THR A 113 -2.92 6.90 -9.31
CA THR A 113 -2.58 8.09 -8.54
C THR A 113 -3.74 8.64 -7.69
N PHE A 114 -4.96 8.18 -7.93
CA PHE A 114 -6.17 8.57 -7.18
C PHE A 114 -6.49 7.62 -6.02
N VAL A 115 -5.80 6.47 -5.94
CA VAL A 115 -6.05 5.44 -4.93
C VAL A 115 -5.42 5.83 -3.60
N PRO A 116 -6.11 5.61 -2.45
CA PRO A 116 -5.56 5.91 -1.13
C PRO A 116 -4.35 5.05 -0.78
N SER A 117 -3.59 5.50 0.21
CA SER A 117 -2.39 4.79 0.70
C SER A 117 -2.73 3.41 1.26
N THR A 118 -1.87 2.42 0.96
CA THR A 118 -2.02 1.06 1.49
C THR A 118 -1.68 0.99 2.98
N VAL A 119 -2.60 0.47 3.80
CA VAL A 119 -2.41 0.35 5.25
C VAL A 119 -1.26 -0.59 5.58
N GLN A 120 -1.20 -1.74 4.95
CA GLN A 120 -0.24 -2.81 5.27
C GLN A 120 1.21 -2.42 4.97
N ALA A 121 1.47 -1.87 3.79
CA ALA A 121 2.81 -1.44 3.42
C ALA A 121 3.30 -0.28 4.31
N SER A 122 2.44 0.69 4.59
CA SER A 122 2.76 1.81 5.48
C SER A 122 3.14 1.36 6.89
N ILE A 123 2.40 0.40 7.46
CA ILE A 123 2.69 -0.18 8.78
C ILE A 123 4.02 -0.94 8.75
N ALA A 124 4.22 -1.79 7.75
CA ALA A 124 5.42 -2.62 7.64
C ALA A 124 6.68 -1.75 7.52
N PHE A 125 6.69 -0.78 6.61
CA PHE A 125 7.84 0.12 6.42
C PHE A 125 8.09 1.01 7.65
N THR A 126 7.03 1.55 8.27
CA THR A 126 7.16 2.36 9.48
C THR A 126 7.73 1.54 10.64
N SER A 127 7.30 0.28 10.78
CA SER A 127 7.81 -0.64 11.81
C SER A 127 9.28 -0.97 11.59
N ILE A 128 9.68 -1.28 10.35
CA ILE A 128 11.09 -1.56 9.99
C ILE A 128 11.98 -0.34 10.24
N ALA A 129 11.46 0.86 9.96
CA ALA A 129 12.17 2.11 10.18
C ALA A 129 12.19 2.55 11.66
N GLY A 130 11.56 1.82 12.58
CA GLY A 130 11.45 2.19 14.00
C GLY A 130 10.59 3.44 14.25
N GLY A 131 9.67 3.76 13.32
CA GLY A 131 8.78 4.90 13.41
C GLY A 131 7.52 4.65 14.23
N ASN A 132 6.63 5.65 14.30
CA ASN A 132 5.38 5.56 15.03
C ASN A 132 4.32 4.77 14.24
N VAL A 133 4.25 3.46 14.52
CA VAL A 133 3.32 2.52 13.87
C VAL A 133 1.86 2.90 14.14
N ALA A 134 1.54 3.38 15.34
CA ALA A 134 0.17 3.81 15.67
C ALA A 134 -0.28 4.99 14.80
N ALA A 135 0.58 5.99 14.60
CA ALA A 135 0.31 7.11 13.71
C ALA A 135 0.17 6.64 12.25
N ALA A 136 0.97 5.67 11.80
CA ALA A 136 0.85 5.11 10.45
C ALA A 136 -0.49 4.41 10.23
N ILE A 137 -0.96 3.61 11.19
CA ILE A 137 -2.27 2.94 11.14
C ILE A 137 -3.40 3.97 11.02
N VAL A 138 -3.38 4.97 11.90
CA VAL A 138 -4.41 6.04 11.92
C VAL A 138 -4.40 6.82 10.60
N SER A 139 -3.22 7.24 10.10
CA SER A 139 -3.09 7.98 8.85
C SER A 139 -3.60 7.20 7.65
N ALA A 140 -3.24 5.91 7.56
CA ALA A 140 -3.66 5.06 6.46
C ALA A 140 -5.17 4.77 6.51
N SER A 141 -5.74 4.61 7.71
CA SER A 141 -7.18 4.45 7.90
C SER A 141 -7.95 5.71 7.50
N LEU A 142 -7.48 6.90 7.92
CA LEU A 142 -8.05 8.18 7.49
C LEU A 142 -7.96 8.36 5.98
N SER A 143 -6.81 8.03 5.37
CA SER A 143 -6.64 8.08 3.91
C SER A 143 -7.64 7.17 3.20
N SER A 144 -7.89 5.97 3.73
CA SER A 144 -8.88 5.05 3.16
C SER A 144 -10.31 5.58 3.26
N ILE A 145 -10.69 6.17 4.41
CA ILE A 145 -12.02 6.77 4.60
C ILE A 145 -12.22 7.95 3.64
N VAL A 146 -11.24 8.85 3.56
CA VAL A 146 -11.28 9.98 2.63
C VAL A 146 -11.30 9.50 1.19
N GLY A 147 -10.56 8.43 0.87
CA GLY A 147 -10.49 7.82 -0.45
C GLY A 147 -11.81 7.28 -0.97
N VAL A 148 -12.72 6.83 -0.09
CA VAL A 148 -14.07 6.40 -0.50
C VAL A 148 -14.82 7.49 -1.25
N VAL A 149 -14.60 8.76 -0.89
CA VAL A 149 -15.24 9.92 -1.53
C VAL A 149 -14.30 10.59 -2.54
N ALA A 150 -13.03 10.77 -2.18
CA ALA A 150 -12.08 11.52 -3.00
C ALA A 150 -11.71 10.77 -4.29
N THR A 151 -11.52 9.45 -4.23
CA THR A 151 -11.14 8.66 -5.42
C THR A 151 -12.18 8.70 -6.54
N PRO A 152 -13.50 8.46 -6.28
CA PRO A 152 -14.51 8.60 -7.32
C PRO A 152 -14.59 10.03 -7.87
N LEU A 153 -14.49 11.06 -7.01
CA LEU A 153 -14.53 12.46 -7.46
C LEU A 153 -13.35 12.81 -8.38
N LEU A 154 -12.14 12.36 -8.03
CA LEU A 154 -10.95 12.55 -8.87
C LEU A 154 -11.04 11.74 -10.18
N ALA A 155 -11.64 10.55 -10.15
CA ALA A 155 -11.82 9.73 -11.34
C ALA A 155 -12.88 10.26 -12.32
N MET A 156 -13.75 11.17 -11.89
CA MET A 156 -14.72 11.87 -12.74
C MET A 156 -14.14 13.07 -13.51
N MET A 157 -12.93 13.51 -13.13
CA MET A 157 -12.23 14.61 -13.80
C MET A 157 -11.53 14.17 -15.08
#